data_91f16734bd9479e57c1c5a353896e4ba
#
_entry.id   91f16734bd9479e57c1c5a353896e4ba
#
_cell.length_a   1.000
_cell.length_b   1.000
_cell.length_c   1.000
_cell.angle_alpha   90.00
_cell.angle_beta   90.00
_cell.angle_gamma   90.00
#
_symmetry.space_group_name_H-M   'P 1'
#
loop_
_entity.id
_entity.type
_entity.pdbx_description
1 polymer ?
#
loop_
_entity_poly.entity_id
_entity_poly.type
_entity_poly.pdbx_seq_one_letter_code
_entity_poly.pdbx_strand_id
1 'polypeptide(L)'
;MIRLVFALRRKPGSSREEFQDYWLNKHAPIVASVSSDLDILRYVQTHTLTDPANAAAQNARGSMEPEYDGVAELWWASEAALTANLQNEAAQKAGAVLLEDEAKFIDLPNSPLWFAYEYPQINPSPEDVFAKVKSNIVRVFFPLRHQGQISE
;
A
#
# COMPACT_ATOMS: atom_id res chain seq x y z
N MET A 1 1.81 1.55 -16.61
CA MET A 1 2.11 2.12 -15.29
C MET A 1 2.71 1.04 -14.41
N ILE A 2 3.67 1.39 -13.57
CA ILE A 2 4.16 0.52 -12.50
C ILE A 2 3.58 0.99 -11.18
N ARG A 3 3.34 0.08 -10.26
CA ARG A 3 2.91 0.45 -8.90
C ARG A 3 3.79 -0.19 -7.83
N LEU A 4 3.91 0.51 -6.72
CA LEU A 4 4.40 -0.03 -5.46
C LEU A 4 3.20 -0.53 -4.66
N VAL A 5 3.35 -1.68 -4.06
CA VAL A 5 2.42 -2.26 -3.08
C VAL A 5 3.17 -2.38 -1.77
N PHE A 6 2.63 -1.78 -0.72
CA PHE A 6 3.22 -1.78 0.61
C PHE A 6 2.21 -2.31 1.63
N ALA A 7 2.39 -3.54 2.08
CA ALA A 7 1.53 -4.19 3.06
C ALA A 7 1.98 -3.83 4.48
N LEU A 8 1.16 -3.06 5.18
CA LEU A 8 1.54 -2.37 6.41
C LEU A 8 1.13 -3.12 7.66
N ARG A 9 2.06 -3.25 8.60
CA ARG A 9 1.79 -3.58 9.99
C ARG A 9 2.03 -2.35 10.86
N ARG A 10 1.10 -2.07 11.77
CA ARG A 10 1.27 -1.02 12.77
C ARG A 10 2.38 -1.36 13.75
N LYS A 11 2.99 -0.35 14.35
CA LYS A 11 3.94 -0.55 15.45
C LYS A 11 3.30 -1.31 16.61
N PRO A 12 4.07 -2.18 17.30
CA PRO A 12 3.62 -2.79 18.53
C PRO A 12 3.19 -1.74 19.56
N GLY A 13 2.06 -1.98 20.20
CA GLY A 13 1.50 -1.10 21.23
C GLY A 13 0.49 -0.07 20.73
N SER A 14 0.32 0.12 19.42
CA SER A 14 -0.76 0.95 18.88
C SER A 14 -1.99 0.12 18.50
N SER A 15 -3.16 0.71 18.61
CA SER A 15 -4.40 0.13 18.09
C SER A 15 -4.49 0.28 16.56
N ARG A 16 -5.39 -0.48 15.93
CA ARG A 16 -5.64 -0.34 14.47
C ARG A 16 -6.25 1.02 14.14
N GLU A 17 -7.12 1.51 14.99
CA GLU A 17 -7.75 2.83 14.85
C GLU A 17 -6.71 3.96 14.91
N GLU A 18 -5.81 3.93 15.90
CA GLU A 18 -4.73 4.93 16.02
C GLU A 18 -3.80 4.91 14.80
N PHE A 19 -3.43 3.71 14.33
CA PHE A 19 -2.62 3.53 13.13
C PHE A 19 -3.32 4.11 11.89
N GLN A 20 -4.59 3.76 11.68
CA GLN A 20 -5.35 4.20 10.50
C GLN A 20 -5.65 5.71 10.54
N ASP A 21 -5.92 6.26 11.72
CA ASP A 21 -6.12 7.70 11.90
C ASP A 21 -4.83 8.48 11.58
N TYR A 22 -3.68 8.05 12.12
CA TYR A 22 -2.40 8.67 11.82
C TYR A 22 -2.08 8.59 10.33
N TRP A 23 -2.24 7.41 9.75
CA TRP A 23 -1.97 7.17 8.34
C TRP A 23 -2.81 8.05 7.41
N LEU A 24 -4.12 8.16 7.70
CA LEU A 24 -5.04 8.98 6.92
C LEU A 24 -4.83 10.48 7.13
N ASN A 25 -4.74 10.92 8.39
CA ASN A 25 -4.87 12.33 8.73
C ASN A 25 -3.53 13.04 8.95
N LYS A 26 -2.42 12.30 9.09
CA LYS A 26 -1.06 12.84 9.27
C LYS A 26 -0.15 12.48 8.10
N HIS A 27 0.00 11.18 7.80
CA HIS A 27 0.91 10.73 6.75
C HIS A 27 0.43 11.07 5.33
N ALA A 28 -0.85 10.88 5.01
CA ALA A 28 -1.36 11.17 3.67
C ALA A 28 -1.13 12.62 3.20
N PRO A 29 -1.32 13.65 4.03
CA PRO A 29 -0.95 15.02 3.68
C PRO A 29 0.55 15.19 3.39
N ILE A 30 1.43 14.48 4.10
CA ILE A 30 2.88 14.51 3.85
C ILE A 30 3.17 13.91 2.48
N VAL A 31 2.61 12.72 2.17
CA VAL A 31 2.75 12.12 0.83
C VAL A 31 2.26 13.07 -0.26
N ALA A 32 1.10 13.69 -0.07
CA ALA A 32 0.55 14.64 -1.02
C ALA A 32 1.49 15.85 -1.25
N SER A 33 2.13 16.34 -0.20
CA SER A 33 3.04 17.50 -0.28
C SER A 33 4.31 17.25 -1.07
N VAL A 34 4.78 16.00 -1.14
CA VAL A 34 6.01 15.61 -1.85
C VAL A 34 5.73 14.78 -3.12
N SER A 35 4.47 14.62 -3.47
CA SER A 35 4.07 13.75 -4.60
C SER A 35 4.63 14.19 -5.94
N SER A 36 4.78 15.51 -6.16
CA SER A 36 5.37 16.06 -7.38
C SER A 36 6.87 15.77 -7.49
N ASP A 37 7.61 15.82 -6.38
CA ASP A 37 9.05 15.55 -6.37
C ASP A 37 9.35 14.06 -6.61
N LEU A 38 8.38 13.20 -6.28
CA LEU A 38 8.44 11.75 -6.46
C LEU A 38 7.74 11.26 -7.73
N ASP A 39 7.17 12.14 -8.56
CA ASP A 39 6.35 11.79 -9.73
C ASP A 39 5.22 10.78 -9.42
N ILE A 40 4.67 10.82 -8.22
CA ILE A 40 3.56 9.95 -7.83
C ILE A 40 2.29 10.42 -8.55
N LEU A 41 1.77 9.58 -9.45
CA LEU A 41 0.55 9.87 -10.19
C LEU A 41 -0.72 9.57 -9.40
N ARG A 42 -0.63 8.60 -8.50
CA ARG A 42 -1.75 8.16 -7.68
C ARG A 42 -1.23 7.54 -6.38
N TYR A 43 -1.91 7.84 -5.29
CA TYR A 43 -1.71 7.24 -3.98
C TYR A 43 -3.04 6.76 -3.42
N VAL A 44 -3.12 5.51 -3.00
CA VAL A 44 -4.31 4.92 -2.40
C VAL A 44 -3.94 4.24 -1.10
N GLN A 45 -4.73 4.51 -0.07
CA GLN A 45 -4.71 3.76 1.18
C GLN A 45 -5.90 2.81 1.20
N THR A 46 -5.64 1.53 1.41
CA THR A 46 -6.67 0.52 1.65
C THR A 46 -6.57 0.09 3.11
N HIS A 47 -7.51 0.52 3.92
CA HIS A 47 -7.55 0.24 5.35
C HIS A 47 -8.23 -1.09 5.61
N THR A 48 -7.60 -1.96 6.38
CA THR A 48 -8.18 -3.26 6.75
C THR A 48 -9.40 -3.05 7.65
N LEU A 49 -10.49 -3.67 7.29
CA LEU A 49 -11.72 -3.63 8.07
C LEU A 49 -11.57 -4.42 9.37
N THR A 50 -12.18 -3.92 10.43
CA THR A 50 -12.42 -4.70 11.66
C THR A 50 -13.78 -5.39 11.52
N ASP A 51 -13.80 -6.53 10.80
CA ASP A 51 -15.04 -7.23 10.43
C ASP A 51 -14.87 -8.75 10.50
N PRO A 52 -15.84 -9.50 11.03
CA PRO A 52 -15.80 -10.96 11.06
C PRO A 52 -15.64 -11.63 9.69
N ALA A 53 -15.99 -10.95 8.60
CA ALA A 53 -15.79 -11.44 7.24
C ALA A 53 -14.32 -11.75 6.93
N ASN A 54 -13.36 -11.02 7.55
CA ASN A 54 -11.94 -11.32 7.40
C ASN A 54 -11.61 -12.73 7.92
N ALA A 55 -12.05 -13.05 9.14
CA ALA A 55 -11.84 -14.38 9.73
C ALA A 55 -12.55 -15.47 8.92
N ALA A 56 -13.77 -15.21 8.44
CA ALA A 56 -14.51 -16.16 7.61
C ALA A 56 -13.77 -16.45 6.29
N ALA A 57 -13.25 -15.41 5.63
CA ALA A 57 -12.49 -15.55 4.38
C ALA A 57 -11.17 -16.30 4.58
N GLN A 58 -10.46 -16.06 5.70
CA GLN A 58 -9.23 -16.74 6.07
C GLN A 58 -9.48 -18.21 6.37
N ASN A 59 -10.45 -18.52 7.23
CA ASN A 59 -10.80 -19.88 7.63
C ASN A 59 -11.21 -20.77 6.45
N ALA A 60 -11.87 -20.19 5.44
CA ALA A 60 -12.21 -20.90 4.21
C ALA A 60 -10.98 -21.36 3.38
N ARG A 61 -9.80 -20.84 3.68
CA ARG A 61 -8.54 -21.11 2.95
C ARG A 61 -7.48 -21.85 3.80
N GLY A 62 -7.82 -22.22 5.02
CA GLY A 62 -6.92 -22.89 5.97
C GLY A 62 -6.14 -21.89 6.85
N SER A 63 -4.98 -22.30 7.37
CA SER A 63 -4.16 -21.44 8.20
C SER A 63 -3.44 -20.39 7.34
N MET A 64 -3.52 -19.14 7.77
CA MET A 64 -2.89 -17.99 7.11
C MET A 64 -2.13 -17.15 8.14
N GLU A 65 -1.21 -16.31 7.66
CA GLU A 65 -0.68 -15.24 8.49
C GLU A 65 -1.82 -14.26 8.87
N PRO A 66 -1.70 -13.60 10.05
CA PRO A 66 -2.63 -12.53 10.39
C PRO A 66 -2.67 -11.45 9.32
N GLU A 67 -3.84 -10.87 9.11
CA GLU A 67 -4.01 -9.78 8.15
C GLU A 67 -3.10 -8.59 8.48
N TYR A 68 -2.69 -7.87 7.43
CA TYR A 68 -2.02 -6.58 7.56
C TYR A 68 -3.03 -5.51 8.00
N ASP A 69 -2.55 -4.40 8.56
CA ASP A 69 -3.41 -3.29 9.00
C ASP A 69 -3.89 -2.41 7.86
N GLY A 70 -3.23 -2.52 6.72
CA GLY A 70 -3.62 -1.88 5.48
C GLY A 70 -2.64 -2.12 4.35
N VAL A 71 -2.97 -1.61 3.17
CA VAL A 71 -2.11 -1.64 1.99
C VAL A 71 -2.03 -0.24 1.38
N ALA A 72 -0.81 0.28 1.26
CA ALA A 72 -0.55 1.47 0.47
C ALA A 72 -0.23 1.07 -0.96
N GLU A 73 -0.77 1.81 -1.91
CA GLU A 73 -0.48 1.64 -3.33
C GLU A 73 -0.12 2.98 -3.94
N LEU A 74 0.99 3.03 -4.67
CA LEU A 74 1.49 4.21 -5.36
C LEU A 74 1.78 3.87 -6.82
N TRP A 75 1.47 4.78 -7.75
CA TRP A 75 1.66 4.54 -9.18
C TRP A 75 2.60 5.56 -9.80
N TRP A 76 3.42 5.07 -10.74
CA TRP A 76 4.27 5.87 -11.63
C TRP A 76 3.97 5.55 -13.09
N ALA A 77 4.30 6.48 -13.97
CA ALA A 77 4.07 6.33 -15.40
C ALA A 77 4.76 5.09 -15.99
N SER A 78 6.00 4.82 -15.54
CA SER A 78 6.84 3.73 -16.03
C SER A 78 7.96 3.38 -15.05
N GLU A 79 8.64 2.25 -15.28
CA GLU A 79 9.89 1.92 -14.57
C GLU A 79 10.98 2.97 -14.81
N ALA A 80 11.04 3.52 -16.04
CA ALA A 80 12.02 4.56 -16.37
C ALA A 80 11.79 5.83 -15.52
N ALA A 81 10.53 6.25 -15.33
CA ALA A 81 10.20 7.38 -14.47
C ALA A 81 10.61 7.11 -13.01
N LEU A 82 10.30 5.93 -12.50
CA LEU A 82 10.69 5.52 -11.15
C LEU A 82 12.22 5.50 -10.99
N THR A 83 12.95 4.94 -11.97
CA THR A 83 14.41 4.87 -11.95
C THR A 83 15.05 6.26 -12.01
N ALA A 84 14.47 7.18 -12.79
CA ALA A 84 14.95 8.55 -12.85
C ALA A 84 14.87 9.26 -11.49
N ASN A 85 13.85 8.99 -10.71
CA ASN A 85 13.70 9.54 -9.36
C ASN A 85 14.81 9.12 -8.40
N LEU A 86 15.37 7.91 -8.56
CA LEU A 86 16.48 7.45 -7.73
C LEU A 86 17.73 8.30 -7.90
N GLN A 87 17.88 8.99 -9.04
CA GLN A 87 19.00 9.88 -9.35
C GLN A 87 18.68 11.36 -9.06
N ASN A 88 17.44 11.67 -8.70
CA ASN A 88 16.98 13.03 -8.46
C ASN A 88 17.14 13.41 -6.98
N GLU A 89 17.86 14.48 -6.70
CA GLU A 89 18.11 14.94 -5.32
C GLU A 89 16.81 15.36 -4.60
N ALA A 90 15.87 16.00 -5.29
CA ALA A 90 14.58 16.38 -4.70
C ALA A 90 13.77 15.13 -4.32
N ALA A 91 13.72 14.12 -5.20
CA ALA A 91 13.05 12.85 -4.93
C ALA A 91 13.69 12.07 -3.76
N GLN A 92 15.03 12.09 -3.66
CA GLN A 92 15.74 11.48 -2.54
C GLN A 92 15.40 12.16 -1.20
N LYS A 93 15.34 13.49 -1.18
CA LYS A 93 14.92 14.26 0.00
C LYS A 93 13.47 13.98 0.36
N ALA A 94 12.58 13.95 -0.62
CA ALA A 94 11.18 13.62 -0.44
C ALA A 94 11.00 12.20 0.12
N GLY A 95 11.72 11.22 -0.42
CA GLY A 95 11.72 9.84 0.08
C GLY A 95 12.20 9.74 1.53
N ALA A 96 13.22 10.51 1.90
CA ALA A 96 13.72 10.55 3.28
C ALA A 96 12.66 11.11 4.25
N VAL A 97 11.92 12.14 3.85
CA VAL A 97 10.82 12.69 4.64
C VAL A 97 9.72 11.64 4.87
N LEU A 98 9.36 10.89 3.82
CA LEU A 98 8.36 9.82 3.94
C LEU A 98 8.84 8.72 4.88
N LEU A 99 10.07 8.24 4.72
CA LEU A 99 10.64 7.17 5.55
C LEU A 99 10.72 7.57 7.03
N GLU A 100 11.11 8.83 7.32
CA GLU A 100 11.14 9.35 8.69
C GLU A 100 9.74 9.34 9.32
N ASP A 101 8.72 9.71 8.56
CA ASP A 101 7.34 9.71 9.06
C ASP A 101 6.78 8.29 9.19
N GLU A 102 7.00 7.42 8.21
CA GLU A 102 6.64 6.01 8.24
C GLU A 102 7.17 5.29 9.47
N ALA A 103 8.42 5.59 9.84
CA ALA A 103 9.05 5.03 11.04
C ALA A 103 8.34 5.38 12.35
N LYS A 104 7.43 6.34 12.38
CA LYS A 104 6.67 6.72 13.58
C LYS A 104 5.52 5.76 13.87
N PHE A 105 4.88 5.17 12.86
CA PHE A 105 3.65 4.41 13.00
C PHE A 105 3.68 3.02 12.37
N ILE A 106 4.63 2.73 11.44
CA ILE A 106 4.77 1.45 10.76
C ILE A 106 5.85 0.59 11.42
N ASP A 107 5.58 -0.70 11.58
CA ASP A 107 6.57 -1.72 11.85
C ASP A 107 7.28 -2.10 10.54
N LEU A 108 8.25 -1.27 10.14
CA LEU A 108 8.92 -1.37 8.85
C LEU A 108 9.54 -2.76 8.58
N PRO A 109 10.23 -3.42 9.54
CA PRO A 109 10.80 -4.74 9.30
C PRO A 109 9.78 -5.84 8.98
N ASN A 110 8.53 -5.67 9.44
CA ASN A 110 7.43 -6.62 9.24
C ASN A 110 6.40 -6.15 8.21
N SER A 111 6.72 -5.09 7.49
CA SER A 111 5.85 -4.50 6.45
C SER A 111 6.51 -4.63 5.08
N PRO A 112 6.25 -5.72 4.35
CA PRO A 112 6.87 -5.96 3.05
C PRO A 112 6.33 -4.98 2.00
N LEU A 113 7.24 -4.54 1.11
CA LEU A 113 6.87 -3.75 -0.05
C LEU A 113 7.52 -4.33 -1.30
N TRP A 114 6.85 -4.14 -2.45
CA TRP A 114 7.36 -4.57 -3.75
C TRP A 114 6.77 -3.74 -4.88
N PHE A 115 7.43 -3.74 -6.04
CA PHE A 115 6.88 -3.19 -7.28
C PHE A 115 6.15 -4.25 -8.07
N ALA A 116 5.07 -3.86 -8.76
CA ALA A 116 4.22 -4.75 -9.53
C ALA A 116 3.63 -4.06 -10.77
N TYR A 117 3.33 -4.86 -11.79
CA TYR A 117 2.44 -4.48 -12.87
C TYR A 117 1.02 -4.93 -12.55
N GLU A 118 0.07 -4.11 -12.92
CA GLU A 118 -1.35 -4.41 -12.78
C GLU A 118 -1.87 -5.05 -14.08
N TYR A 119 -2.51 -6.22 -13.93
CA TYR A 119 -3.16 -6.93 -15.02
C TYR A 119 -4.66 -7.03 -14.74
N PRO A 120 -5.47 -6.02 -15.10
CA PRO A 120 -6.90 -6.03 -14.82
C PRO A 120 -7.58 -7.16 -15.59
N GLN A 121 -8.27 -8.05 -14.87
CA GLN A 121 -9.04 -9.14 -15.47
C GLN A 121 -10.52 -8.77 -15.62
N ILE A 122 -11.03 -8.03 -14.63
CA ILE A 122 -12.38 -7.46 -14.63
C ILE A 122 -12.24 -6.04 -14.11
N ASN A 123 -12.78 -5.05 -14.84
CA ASN A 123 -12.76 -3.66 -14.43
C ASN A 123 -14.16 -3.21 -14.00
N PRO A 124 -14.29 -2.56 -12.85
CA PRO A 124 -15.49 -1.79 -12.52
C PRO A 124 -15.60 -0.54 -13.42
N SER A 125 -16.66 0.24 -13.26
CA SER A 125 -16.79 1.50 -14.00
C SER A 125 -15.65 2.46 -13.63
N PRO A 126 -15.23 3.37 -14.55
CA PRO A 126 -14.17 4.33 -14.29
C PRO A 126 -14.46 5.25 -13.10
N GLU A 127 -15.72 5.58 -12.84
CA GLU A 127 -16.16 6.42 -11.72
C GLU A 127 -15.84 5.78 -10.38
N ASP A 128 -15.98 4.46 -10.26
CA ASP A 128 -15.69 3.71 -9.04
C ASP A 128 -14.18 3.58 -8.81
N VAL A 129 -13.40 3.45 -9.87
CA VAL A 129 -11.94 3.27 -9.79
C VAL A 129 -11.24 4.57 -9.37
N PHE A 130 -11.74 5.72 -9.82
CA PHE A 130 -11.13 7.03 -9.64
C PHE A 130 -11.85 7.93 -8.62
N ALA A 131 -12.57 7.33 -7.68
CA ALA A 131 -13.21 8.08 -6.60
C ALA A 131 -12.20 8.98 -5.88
N LYS A 132 -12.54 10.27 -5.73
CA LYS A 132 -11.66 11.28 -5.10
C LYS A 132 -11.78 11.32 -3.58
N VAL A 133 -12.75 10.62 -3.03
CA VAL A 133 -13.04 10.51 -1.60
C VAL A 133 -13.15 9.04 -1.24
N LYS A 134 -13.55 8.73 -0.01
CA LYS A 134 -13.74 7.34 0.41
C LYS A 134 -14.55 6.56 -0.63
N SER A 135 -13.91 5.57 -1.23
CA SER A 135 -14.55 4.67 -2.19
C SER A 135 -15.48 3.69 -1.46
N ASN A 136 -16.58 3.31 -2.11
CA ASN A 136 -17.42 2.21 -1.66
C ASN A 136 -16.89 0.83 -2.11
N ILE A 137 -15.75 0.81 -2.83
CA ILE A 137 -15.11 -0.43 -3.26
C ILE A 137 -14.41 -1.09 -2.08
N VAL A 138 -14.76 -2.34 -1.80
CA VAL A 138 -14.02 -3.21 -0.89
C VAL A 138 -12.97 -3.97 -1.70
N ARG A 139 -11.73 -3.97 -1.23
CA ARG A 139 -10.62 -4.70 -1.86
C ARG A 139 -10.24 -5.89 -1.01
N VAL A 140 -9.96 -6.99 -1.69
CA VAL A 140 -9.33 -8.17 -1.08
C VAL A 140 -7.90 -8.24 -1.57
N PHE A 141 -6.92 -8.18 -0.66
CA PHE A 141 -5.52 -8.45 -0.93
C PHE A 141 -5.21 -9.87 -0.50
N PHE A 142 -4.71 -10.66 -1.44
CA PHE A 142 -4.32 -12.03 -1.21
C PHE A 142 -2.85 -12.19 -1.66
N PRO A 143 -1.88 -11.90 -0.78
CA PRO A 143 -0.46 -12.09 -1.08
C PRO A 143 -0.18 -13.59 -1.29
N LEU A 144 0.38 -13.91 -2.44
CA LEU A 144 0.76 -15.28 -2.78
C LEU A 144 2.26 -15.47 -2.55
N ARG A 145 2.62 -16.54 -1.86
CA ARG A 145 4.01 -16.98 -1.72
C ARG A 145 4.26 -18.18 -2.61
N HIS A 146 5.38 -18.15 -3.31
CA HIS A 146 5.89 -19.31 -4.02
C HIS A 146 6.41 -20.33 -3.01
N GLN A 147 5.90 -21.57 -3.07
CA GLN A 147 6.35 -22.69 -2.26
C GLN A 147 7.33 -23.56 -3.06
N GLY A 148 8.63 -23.29 -2.94
CA GLY A 148 9.66 -24.14 -3.52
C GLY A 148 9.80 -24.04 -5.04
N GLN A 149 10.66 -24.90 -5.61
CA GLN A 149 10.85 -24.98 -7.05
C GLN A 149 9.60 -25.58 -7.71
N ILE A 150 9.00 -24.82 -8.62
CA ILE A 150 8.14 -25.42 -9.63
C ILE A 150 9.08 -26.14 -10.58
N SER A 151 9.16 -27.49 -10.51
CA SER A 151 9.84 -28.26 -11.55
C SER A 151 9.08 -28.06 -12.85
N GLU A 152 9.77 -27.61 -13.87
CA GLU A 152 9.29 -27.61 -15.25
C GLU A 152 8.86 -29.00 -15.70
#